data_fd8c5602d6d880138d00495af06ab7a1
#
_entry.id   fd8c5602d6d880138d00495af06ab7a1
#
_cell.length_a   1.000
_cell.length_b   1.000
_cell.length_c   1.000
_cell.angle_alpha   90.00
_cell.angle_beta   90.00
_cell.angle_gamma   90.00
#
_symmetry.space_group_name_H-M   'P 1'
#
loop_
_entity.id
_entity.type
_entity.pdbx_description
1 polymer ?
#
loop_
_entity_poly.entity_id
_entity_poly.type
_entity_poly.pdbx_seq_one_letter_code
_entity_poly.pdbx_strand_id
1 'polypeptide(L)'
;LARFPGGKDADQGSLLVALAQDLSLNSVDGFDVLSPEWAQPWNGPRPAVLQQLSDAAWRHVGHTRERLELLAAQLVNGCLNSDTPTQNAEKSAFPTANLWPQTAQVLHRLKTRLAPNLDACGPNEILQLLRGLDGRFVPPGPSGAPSRGRPDVLPTGRNFFSVDTRAVPTPT
;
A
#
# COMPACT_ATOMS: atom_id res chain seq x y z
N LEU A 1 -3.56 -0.57 -3.70
CA LEU A 1 -2.73 -0.30 -2.49
C LEU A 1 -3.52 -0.38 -1.17
N ALA A 2 -4.87 -0.47 -1.23
CA ALA A 2 -5.72 -0.47 -0.04
C ALA A 2 -5.78 -1.80 0.71
N ARG A 3 -5.43 -2.91 0.09
CA ARG A 3 -5.48 -4.24 0.70
C ARG A 3 -4.17 -4.98 0.50
N PHE A 4 -3.38 -5.05 1.56
CA PHE A 4 -2.32 -6.05 1.69
C PHE A 4 -2.74 -7.06 2.77
N PRO A 5 -3.48 -8.13 2.42
CA PRO A 5 -3.74 -9.19 3.38
C PRO A 5 -2.51 -10.10 3.47
N GLY A 6 -1.88 -10.12 4.66
CA GLY A 6 -1.22 -11.30 5.17
C GLY A 6 -0.06 -11.90 4.38
N GLY A 7 1.00 -11.14 4.10
CA GLY A 7 2.33 -11.74 4.00
C GLY A 7 2.91 -11.94 5.41
N LYS A 8 3.98 -12.71 5.56
CA LYS A 8 4.71 -12.88 6.83
C LYS A 8 5.24 -11.58 7.44
N ASP A 9 5.13 -10.47 6.71
CA ASP A 9 5.32 -9.09 7.15
C ASP A 9 3.96 -8.42 7.41
N ALA A 10 3.10 -9.05 8.22
CA ALA A 10 1.83 -8.48 8.70
C ALA A 10 2.02 -7.13 9.44
N ASP A 11 3.25 -6.73 9.68
CA ASP A 11 3.68 -5.45 10.23
C ASP A 11 3.73 -4.31 9.18
N GLN A 12 3.42 -4.61 7.92
CA GLN A 12 3.32 -3.61 6.85
C GLN A 12 1.87 -3.11 6.75
N GLY A 13 1.46 -2.33 7.72
CA GLY A 13 0.10 -1.82 7.84
C GLY A 13 -0.46 -1.22 6.55
N SER A 14 -1.71 -1.52 6.25
CA SER A 14 -2.47 -0.85 5.20
C SER A 14 -2.50 0.66 5.48
N LEU A 15 -2.30 1.50 4.45
CA LEU A 15 -2.39 2.96 4.60
C LEU A 15 -3.76 3.39 5.15
N LEU A 16 -4.83 2.69 4.77
CA LEU A 16 -6.16 2.96 5.29
C LEU A 16 -6.28 2.66 6.79
N VAL A 17 -5.64 1.57 7.25
CA VAL A 17 -5.61 1.23 8.68
C VAL A 17 -4.80 2.26 9.46
N ALA A 18 -3.64 2.66 8.94
CA ALA A 18 -2.80 3.71 9.54
C ALA A 18 -3.56 5.04 9.66
N LEU A 19 -4.26 5.46 8.61
CA LEU A 19 -5.10 6.66 8.61
C LEU A 19 -6.25 6.56 9.61
N ALA A 20 -6.92 5.40 9.68
CA ALA A 20 -7.99 5.18 10.64
C ALA A 20 -7.50 5.25 12.09
N GLN A 21 -6.28 4.75 12.36
CA GLN A 21 -5.63 4.84 13.68
C GLN A 21 -5.26 6.29 14.02
N ASP A 22 -4.55 6.98 13.13
CA ASP A 22 -4.09 8.35 13.36
C ASP A 22 -5.26 9.34 13.50
N LEU A 23 -6.39 9.07 12.82
CA LEU A 23 -7.64 9.84 12.93
C LEU A 23 -8.57 9.36 14.05
N SER A 24 -8.15 8.38 14.87
CA SER A 24 -8.91 7.81 15.99
C SER A 24 -10.27 7.21 15.58
N LEU A 25 -10.41 6.76 14.34
CA LEU A 25 -11.65 6.14 13.85
C LEU A 25 -11.81 4.72 14.39
N ASN A 26 -10.73 4.04 14.72
CA ASN A 26 -10.74 2.69 15.30
C ASN A 26 -11.32 2.66 16.74
N SER A 27 -11.54 3.83 17.36
CA SER A 27 -12.21 3.91 18.66
C SER A 27 -13.73 3.68 18.56
N VAL A 28 -14.26 3.67 17.35
CA VAL A 28 -15.70 3.37 17.11
C VAL A 28 -15.90 1.88 17.17
N ASP A 29 -16.77 1.44 18.05
CA ASP A 29 -17.05 0.03 18.26
C ASP A 29 -17.55 -0.63 16.97
N GLY A 30 -16.92 -1.74 16.60
CA GLY A 30 -17.24 -2.49 15.39
C GLY A 30 -16.73 -1.87 14.07
N PHE A 31 -15.99 -0.75 14.09
CA PHE A 31 -15.44 -0.19 12.85
C PHE A 31 -14.14 -0.89 12.43
N ASP A 32 -14.21 -1.59 11.31
CA ASP A 32 -13.04 -2.08 10.57
C ASP A 32 -13.05 -1.48 9.16
N VAL A 33 -12.02 -0.66 8.86
CA VAL A 33 -11.86 -0.01 7.55
C VAL A 33 -11.72 -1.01 6.39
N LEU A 34 -11.36 -2.26 6.67
CA LEU A 34 -11.20 -3.33 5.68
C LEU A 34 -12.44 -4.22 5.56
N SER A 35 -13.42 -4.08 6.47
CA SER A 35 -14.66 -4.85 6.44
C SER A 35 -15.46 -4.60 5.15
N PRO A 36 -16.14 -5.60 4.60
CA PRO A 36 -17.07 -5.42 3.47
C PRO A 36 -18.40 -4.78 3.88
N GLU A 37 -18.65 -4.54 5.16
CA GLU A 37 -19.90 -4.02 5.70
C GLU A 37 -20.02 -2.50 5.55
N TRP A 38 -20.42 -2.03 4.37
CA TRP A 38 -20.43 -0.60 4.03
C TRP A 38 -21.73 0.12 4.33
N ALA A 39 -22.84 -0.63 4.47
CA ALA A 39 -24.18 -0.07 4.64
C ALA A 39 -24.51 0.35 6.08
N GLN A 40 -23.66 -0.01 7.05
CA GLN A 40 -23.89 0.33 8.46
C GLN A 40 -23.89 1.85 8.67
N PRO A 41 -24.78 2.40 9.51
CA PRO A 41 -24.78 3.81 9.85
C PRO A 41 -23.45 4.25 10.47
N TRP A 42 -22.95 5.42 10.08
CA TRP A 42 -21.75 6.01 10.67
C TRP A 42 -22.10 6.90 11.85
N ASN A 43 -21.75 6.48 13.05
CA ASN A 43 -21.96 7.20 14.29
C ASN A 43 -20.64 7.70 14.91
N GLY A 44 -19.51 7.51 14.21
CA GLY A 44 -18.19 7.88 14.68
C GLY A 44 -17.83 9.33 14.41
N PRO A 45 -16.59 9.72 14.78
CA PRO A 45 -16.07 11.06 14.56
C PRO A 45 -16.01 11.40 13.07
N ARG A 46 -16.11 12.69 12.77
CA ARG A 46 -15.99 13.25 11.41
C ARG A 46 -14.88 14.29 11.38
N PRO A 47 -13.60 13.86 11.30
CA PRO A 47 -12.48 14.77 11.24
C PRO A 47 -12.62 15.78 10.09
N ALA A 48 -12.26 17.04 10.33
CA ALA A 48 -12.38 18.11 9.35
C ALA A 48 -11.64 17.79 8.03
N VAL A 49 -10.48 17.13 8.12
CA VAL A 49 -9.71 16.70 6.95
C VAL A 49 -10.50 15.76 6.04
N LEU A 50 -11.33 14.90 6.59
CA LEU A 50 -12.18 14.00 5.81
C LEU A 50 -13.47 14.68 5.33
N GLN A 51 -13.98 15.66 6.08
CA GLN A 51 -15.17 16.43 5.66
C GLN A 51 -14.90 17.24 4.39
N GLN A 52 -13.71 17.82 4.28
CA GLN A 52 -13.31 18.67 3.16
C GLN A 52 -13.08 17.90 1.84
N LEU A 53 -12.99 16.58 1.89
CA LEU A 53 -12.71 15.77 0.70
C LEU A 53 -13.91 15.51 -0.18
N SER A 54 -15.13 15.67 0.34
CA SER A 54 -16.35 15.38 -0.41
C SER A 54 -17.53 16.11 0.20
N ASP A 55 -18.32 16.78 -0.63
CA ASP A 55 -19.58 17.41 -0.26
C ASP A 55 -20.75 16.42 -0.13
N ALA A 56 -20.53 15.16 -0.49
CA ALA A 56 -21.52 14.12 -0.39
C ALA A 56 -21.94 13.85 1.07
N ALA A 57 -23.18 13.46 1.28
CA ALA A 57 -23.70 13.16 2.61
C ALA A 57 -22.90 12.04 3.27
N TRP A 58 -22.47 12.27 4.52
CA TRP A 58 -21.72 11.27 5.30
C TRP A 58 -22.63 10.54 6.27
N ARG A 59 -23.18 9.38 5.87
CA ARG A 59 -24.20 8.63 6.62
C ARG A 59 -23.79 7.22 7.02
N HIS A 60 -22.91 6.58 6.22
CA HIS A 60 -22.58 5.17 6.33
C HIS A 60 -21.08 4.95 6.43
N VAL A 61 -20.68 3.77 6.91
CA VAL A 61 -19.29 3.31 6.98
C VAL A 61 -18.61 3.40 5.60
N GLY A 62 -19.34 3.09 4.53
CA GLY A 62 -18.84 3.22 3.15
C GLY A 62 -18.40 4.64 2.81
N HIS A 63 -19.14 5.66 3.25
CA HIS A 63 -18.75 7.07 3.02
C HIS A 63 -17.49 7.48 3.81
N THR A 64 -17.28 6.89 4.99
CA THR A 64 -16.05 7.09 5.77
C THR A 64 -14.86 6.48 5.05
N ARG A 65 -15.03 5.28 4.55
CA ARG A 65 -14.00 4.57 3.81
C ARG A 65 -13.66 5.27 2.50
N GLU A 66 -14.65 5.72 1.72
CA GLU A 66 -14.43 6.49 0.49
C GLU A 66 -13.57 7.73 0.74
N ARG A 67 -13.85 8.48 1.82
CA ARG A 67 -13.04 9.64 2.20
C ARG A 67 -11.62 9.25 2.62
N LEU A 68 -11.45 8.15 3.33
CA LEU A 68 -10.12 7.63 3.66
C LEU A 68 -9.36 7.22 2.39
N GLU A 69 -10.02 6.61 1.41
CA GLU A 69 -9.41 6.24 0.12
C GLU A 69 -8.99 7.50 -0.67
N LEU A 70 -9.83 8.54 -0.69
CA LEU A 70 -9.50 9.83 -1.31
C LEU A 70 -8.30 10.49 -0.63
N LEU A 71 -8.27 10.52 0.70
CA LEU A 71 -7.14 11.05 1.46
C LEU A 71 -5.87 10.25 1.19
N ALA A 72 -5.95 8.93 1.22
CA ALA A 72 -4.83 8.05 0.92
C ALA A 72 -4.26 8.31 -0.48
N ALA A 73 -5.13 8.49 -1.49
CA ALA A 73 -4.70 8.79 -2.85
C ALA A 73 -3.98 10.15 -2.94
N GLN A 74 -4.49 11.18 -2.27
CA GLN A 74 -3.83 12.50 -2.22
C GLN A 74 -2.45 12.41 -1.56
N LEU A 75 -2.35 11.72 -0.42
CA LEU A 75 -1.10 11.55 0.30
C LEU A 75 -0.05 10.78 -0.51
N VAL A 76 -0.45 9.70 -1.17
CA VAL A 76 0.44 8.91 -2.04
C VAL A 76 0.93 9.75 -3.21
N ASN A 77 0.02 10.44 -3.91
CA ASN A 77 0.38 11.30 -5.04
C ASN A 77 1.35 12.41 -4.64
N GLY A 78 1.07 13.07 -3.52
CA GLY A 78 1.96 14.11 -3.04
C GLY A 78 3.31 13.55 -2.56
N CYS A 79 3.35 12.37 -1.92
CA CYS A 79 4.57 11.71 -1.49
C CYS A 79 5.49 11.35 -2.67
N LEU A 80 4.91 10.88 -3.78
CA LEU A 80 5.66 10.48 -4.98
C LEU A 80 6.13 11.68 -5.81
N ASN A 81 5.34 12.76 -5.87
CA ASN A 81 5.65 13.94 -6.67
C ASN A 81 6.53 14.96 -5.94
N SER A 82 6.86 14.73 -4.68
CA SER A 82 7.73 15.62 -3.90
C SER A 82 9.20 15.29 -4.15
N ASP A 83 9.80 15.92 -5.15
CA ASP A 83 11.24 15.80 -5.47
C ASP A 83 12.16 16.54 -4.49
N THR A 84 11.62 17.24 -3.50
CA THR A 84 12.39 18.03 -2.55
C THR A 84 12.50 17.36 -1.19
N PRO A 85 13.75 17.17 -0.68
CA PRO A 85 13.93 16.79 0.71
C PRO A 85 13.51 17.95 1.62
N THR A 86 12.39 17.79 2.28
CA THR A 86 12.03 18.28 3.63
C THR A 86 12.57 19.66 4.11
N GLN A 87 12.55 20.71 3.32
CA GLN A 87 12.84 22.04 3.87
C GLN A 87 11.67 23.03 3.86
N ASN A 88 10.51 22.66 3.31
CA ASN A 88 9.29 23.46 3.34
C ASN A 88 8.11 22.66 3.92
N ALA A 89 8.30 22.10 5.12
CA ALA A 89 7.28 21.35 5.84
C ALA A 89 6.04 22.19 6.22
N GLU A 90 6.11 23.51 6.10
CA GLU A 90 5.02 24.41 6.50
C GLU A 90 3.98 24.66 5.41
N LYS A 91 4.23 24.26 4.15
CA LYS A 91 3.26 24.41 3.04
C LYS A 91 2.83 23.10 2.38
N SER A 92 3.38 21.98 2.83
CA SER A 92 2.98 20.67 2.33
C SER A 92 1.74 20.23 3.10
N ALA A 93 0.66 19.89 2.39
CA ALA A 93 -0.55 19.25 2.94
C ALA A 93 -0.28 17.85 3.53
N PHE A 94 1.00 17.53 3.79
CA PHE A 94 1.41 16.27 4.39
C PHE A 94 1.39 16.39 5.91
N PRO A 95 0.71 15.48 6.59
CA PRO A 95 0.80 15.39 8.03
C PRO A 95 2.26 15.16 8.41
N THR A 96 2.76 16.02 9.29
CA THR A 96 4.07 15.80 9.91
C THR A 96 4.04 14.49 10.69
N ALA A 97 5.17 13.79 10.76
CA ALA A 97 5.31 12.54 11.51
C ALA A 97 4.81 12.65 12.96
N ASN A 98 4.80 13.86 13.51
CA ASN A 98 4.30 14.15 14.84
C ASN A 98 2.76 14.12 14.95
N LEU A 99 2.05 14.40 13.86
CA LEU A 99 0.58 14.46 13.86
C LEU A 99 -0.03 13.10 13.48
N TRP A 100 0.55 12.40 12.51
CA TRP A 100 0.07 11.10 12.01
C TRP A 100 1.23 10.11 11.87
N PRO A 101 1.72 9.55 12.98
CA PRO A 101 2.95 8.74 12.99
C PRO A 101 2.81 7.43 12.21
N GLN A 102 1.65 6.77 12.26
CA GLN A 102 1.42 5.51 11.55
C GLN A 102 1.38 5.74 10.03
N THR A 103 0.65 6.76 9.61
CA THR A 103 0.56 7.17 8.20
C THR A 103 1.92 7.59 7.65
N ALA A 104 2.69 8.39 8.40
CA ALA A 104 4.02 8.83 8.01
C ALA A 104 4.98 7.65 7.83
N GLN A 105 4.91 6.64 8.70
CA GLN A 105 5.73 5.44 8.58
C GLN A 105 5.41 4.65 7.29
N VAL A 106 4.12 4.49 6.97
CA VAL A 106 3.70 3.80 5.73
C VAL A 106 4.16 4.57 4.49
N LEU A 107 3.97 5.91 4.46
CA LEU A 107 4.41 6.75 3.35
C LEU A 107 5.93 6.75 3.18
N HIS A 108 6.69 6.75 4.28
CA HIS A 108 8.14 6.62 4.23
C HIS A 108 8.57 5.30 3.58
N ARG A 109 7.97 4.17 3.97
CA ARG A 109 8.25 2.87 3.35
C ARG A 109 7.87 2.85 1.86
N LEU A 110 6.76 3.48 1.50
CA LEU A 110 6.35 3.60 0.10
C LEU A 110 7.42 4.33 -0.71
N LYS A 111 7.91 5.48 -0.23
CA LYS A 111 8.91 6.29 -0.93
C LYS A 111 10.29 5.62 -0.98
N THR A 112 10.71 4.97 0.10
CA THR A 112 12.09 4.44 0.21
C THR A 112 12.25 3.02 -0.30
N ARG A 113 11.18 2.23 -0.37
CA ARG A 113 11.25 0.82 -0.78
C ARG A 113 10.39 0.49 -1.98
N LEU A 114 9.10 0.87 -1.94
CA LEU A 114 8.16 0.43 -2.98
C LEU A 114 8.38 1.19 -4.29
N ALA A 115 8.46 2.51 -4.26
CA ALA A 115 8.62 3.33 -5.45
C ALA A 115 9.92 2.98 -6.22
N PRO A 116 11.11 2.92 -5.59
CA PRO A 116 12.33 2.54 -6.30
C PRO A 116 12.28 1.13 -6.90
N ASN A 117 11.63 0.19 -6.23
CA ASN A 117 11.46 -1.16 -6.75
C ASN A 117 10.51 -1.21 -7.96
N LEU A 118 9.47 -0.39 -7.98
CA LEU A 118 8.58 -0.24 -9.14
C LEU A 118 9.32 0.38 -10.32
N ASP A 119 10.09 1.43 -10.09
CA ASP A 119 10.89 2.10 -11.12
C ASP A 119 11.95 1.16 -11.73
N ALA A 120 12.50 0.26 -10.92
CA ALA A 120 13.46 -0.73 -11.37
C ALA A 120 12.84 -1.88 -12.20
N CYS A 121 11.53 -2.07 -12.20
CA CYS A 121 10.89 -3.21 -12.88
C CYS A 121 11.16 -3.20 -14.39
N GLY A 122 10.87 -2.11 -15.08
CA GLY A 122 11.04 -2.02 -16.54
C GLY A 122 12.48 -2.27 -16.99
N PRO A 123 13.46 -1.51 -16.48
CA PRO A 123 14.88 -1.74 -16.82
C PRO A 123 15.34 -3.18 -16.50
N ASN A 124 14.92 -3.72 -15.37
CA ASN A 124 15.29 -5.07 -14.96
C ASN A 124 14.68 -6.14 -15.84
N GLU A 125 13.42 -6.00 -16.24
CA GLU A 125 12.74 -6.94 -17.17
C GLU A 125 13.45 -6.99 -18.51
N ILE A 126 13.79 -5.84 -19.10
CA ILE A 126 14.53 -5.76 -20.36
C ILE A 126 15.90 -6.42 -20.22
N LEU A 127 16.63 -6.09 -19.16
CA LEU A 127 17.97 -6.65 -18.90
C LEU A 127 17.93 -8.18 -18.81
N GLN A 128 16.99 -8.70 -18.03
CA GLN A 128 16.89 -10.16 -17.81
C GLN A 128 16.35 -10.89 -19.04
N LEU A 129 15.48 -10.25 -19.83
CA LEU A 129 15.06 -10.79 -21.13
C LEU A 129 16.26 -10.95 -22.08
N LEU A 130 17.05 -9.89 -22.27
CA LEU A 130 18.25 -9.95 -23.11
C LEU A 130 19.24 -10.99 -22.61
N ARG A 131 19.40 -11.09 -21.29
CA ARG A 131 20.28 -12.08 -20.67
C ARG A 131 19.79 -13.51 -20.95
N GLY A 132 18.48 -13.76 -20.86
CA GLY A 132 17.88 -15.06 -21.17
C GLY A 132 18.02 -15.43 -22.66
N LEU A 133 17.85 -14.46 -23.56
CA LEU A 133 18.03 -14.65 -25.00
C LEU A 133 19.50 -14.98 -25.35
N ASP A 134 20.45 -14.46 -24.57
CA ASP A 134 21.89 -14.77 -24.70
C ASP A 134 22.28 -16.12 -24.01
N GLY A 135 21.31 -16.90 -23.57
CA GLY A 135 21.52 -18.20 -22.93
C GLY A 135 22.11 -18.12 -21.52
N ARG A 136 22.10 -16.93 -20.90
CA ARG A 136 22.64 -16.74 -19.55
C ARG A 136 21.58 -17.03 -18.49
N PHE A 137 22.05 -17.38 -17.31
CA PHE A 137 21.21 -17.62 -16.15
C PHE A 137 20.44 -16.38 -15.73
N VAL A 138 19.10 -16.49 -15.65
CA VAL A 138 18.21 -15.47 -15.09
C VAL A 138 17.93 -15.83 -13.64
N PRO A 139 18.23 -14.95 -12.65
CA PRO A 139 18.04 -15.25 -11.24
C PRO A 139 16.59 -15.60 -10.91
N PRO A 140 16.34 -16.61 -10.08
CA PRO A 140 14.99 -16.94 -9.64
C PRO A 140 14.45 -15.90 -8.68
N GLY A 141 13.13 -15.77 -8.62
CA GLY A 141 12.44 -14.90 -7.70
C GLY A 141 11.10 -15.44 -7.26
N PRO A 142 10.53 -14.91 -6.17
CA PRO A 142 9.24 -15.35 -5.68
C PRO A 142 8.16 -15.06 -6.71
N SER A 143 7.23 -15.98 -6.88
CA SER A 143 6.03 -15.76 -7.69
C SER A 143 4.94 -15.07 -6.87
N GLY A 144 4.14 -14.26 -7.52
CA GLY A 144 3.05 -13.53 -6.88
C GLY A 144 2.68 -12.29 -7.66
N ALA A 145 1.65 -11.61 -7.18
CA ALA A 145 1.22 -10.34 -7.74
C ALA A 145 1.39 -9.22 -6.71
N PRO A 146 2.13 -8.15 -7.02
CA PRO A 146 2.30 -7.01 -6.13
C PRO A 146 0.96 -6.41 -5.69
N SER A 147 -0.01 -6.34 -6.61
CA SER A 147 -1.36 -5.84 -6.36
C SER A 147 -2.18 -6.72 -5.40
N ARG A 148 -1.76 -7.96 -5.17
CA ARG A 148 -2.38 -8.92 -4.24
C ARG A 148 -1.63 -9.03 -2.91
N GLY A 149 -0.84 -8.03 -2.56
CA GLY A 149 -0.15 -7.99 -1.28
C GLY A 149 1.21 -8.69 -1.24
N ARG A 150 1.84 -8.87 -2.41
CA ARG A 150 3.19 -9.45 -2.51
C ARG A 150 4.19 -8.43 -3.08
N PRO A 151 4.49 -7.34 -2.33
CA PRO A 151 5.50 -6.36 -2.76
C PRO A 151 6.92 -6.94 -2.78
N ASP A 152 7.14 -8.08 -2.13
CA ASP A 152 8.40 -8.83 -2.09
C ASP A 152 8.81 -9.39 -3.46
N VAL A 153 7.87 -9.50 -4.40
CA VAL A 153 8.17 -9.91 -5.78
C VAL A 153 8.83 -8.81 -6.60
N LEU A 154 8.84 -7.58 -6.11
CA LEU A 154 9.47 -6.44 -6.78
C LEU A 154 10.98 -6.35 -6.46
N PRO A 155 11.81 -5.86 -7.40
CA PRO A 155 11.47 -5.59 -8.79
C PRO A 155 11.24 -6.88 -9.58
N THR A 156 10.43 -6.78 -10.64
CA THR A 156 10.17 -7.87 -11.60
C THR A 156 11.39 -8.16 -12.48
N GLY A 157 11.27 -9.03 -13.48
CA GLY A 157 12.38 -9.45 -14.32
C GLY A 157 13.19 -10.59 -13.72
N ARG A 158 12.57 -11.41 -12.90
CA ARG A 158 13.16 -12.65 -12.36
C ARG A 158 12.52 -13.86 -12.99
N ASN A 159 13.20 -14.98 -12.97
CA ASN A 159 12.64 -16.27 -13.39
C ASN A 159 11.67 -16.75 -12.30
N PHE A 160 10.38 -16.74 -12.60
CA PHE A 160 9.37 -17.26 -11.68
C PHE A 160 9.32 -18.77 -11.76
N PHE A 161 9.40 -19.42 -10.62
CA PHE A 161 9.00 -20.80 -10.51
C PHE A 161 7.93 -20.91 -9.43
N SER A 162 6.89 -21.67 -9.72
CA SER A 162 5.98 -22.17 -8.70
C SER A 162 6.17 -23.69 -8.64
N VAL A 163 6.57 -24.16 -7.48
CA VAL A 163 6.63 -25.62 -7.23
C VAL A 163 5.27 -26.02 -6.68
N ASP A 164 4.53 -26.81 -7.44
CA ASP A 164 3.40 -27.56 -6.88
C ASP A 164 3.96 -28.72 -6.05
N THR A 165 3.93 -28.56 -4.74
CA THR A 165 4.41 -29.58 -3.81
C THR A 165 3.66 -30.90 -3.92
N ARG A 166 2.47 -30.91 -4.54
CA ARG A 166 1.68 -32.12 -4.82
C ARG A 166 2.16 -32.85 -6.07
N ALA A 167 2.88 -32.17 -6.96
CA ALA A 167 3.47 -32.72 -8.17
C ALA A 167 4.91 -33.22 -7.96
N VAL A 168 5.50 -33.00 -6.78
CA VAL A 168 6.82 -33.52 -6.45
C VAL A 168 6.69 -35.02 -6.16
N PRO A 169 7.44 -35.91 -6.88
CA PRO A 169 7.44 -37.35 -6.58
C PRO A 169 7.86 -37.57 -5.13
N THR A 170 7.04 -38.26 -4.38
CA THR A 170 7.47 -38.73 -3.07
C THR A 170 8.48 -39.87 -3.27
N PRO A 171 9.58 -39.93 -2.51
CA PRO A 171 10.45 -41.06 -2.57
C PRO A 171 9.68 -42.32 -2.18
N THR A 172 9.69 -43.32 -3.06
CA THR A 172 9.16 -44.68 -2.83
C THR A 172 10.10 -45.44 -1.94
#